data_6b53beeb2148fb6c62d5c28df80d7187
#
_entry.id   6b53beeb2148fb6c62d5c28df80d7187
#
_cell.length_a   1.000
_cell.length_b   1.000
_cell.length_c   1.000
_cell.angle_alpha   90.00
_cell.angle_beta   90.00
_cell.angle_gamma   90.00
#
_symmetry.space_group_name_H-M   'P 1'
#
loop_
_entity.id
_entity.type
_entity.pdbx_description
1 polymer ?
#
loop_
_entity_poly.entity_id
_entity_poly.type
_entity_poly.pdbx_seq_one_letter_code
_entity_poly.pdbx_strand_id
1 'polypeptide(L)'
;MTGRKIIHIDMDAFYASVEQRDNPALRGKPIAVGHAEERGVVAAASYEARRFGVRSAMSSLKAKQLCPQLIFIPGRMEVYKSVSRQIHEIFHEYTDVIEPISLDEAFLDVTENKPGIPLAVDIAKEIKRKVRERLNLVASAGISYNKFLAKIASDYRKPDGLCTIHP
;
A
#
# COMPACT_ATOMS: atom_id res chain seq x y z
N MET A 1 16.25 -23.36 16.08
CA MET A 1 15.17 -22.47 16.54
C MET A 1 14.76 -21.52 15.44
N THR A 2 13.51 -21.55 15.16
CA THR A 2 12.95 -20.62 14.17
C THR A 2 12.50 -19.35 14.88
N GLY A 3 13.05 -18.21 14.50
CA GLY A 3 12.55 -16.92 14.96
C GLY A 3 11.18 -16.61 14.39
N ARG A 4 10.58 -15.51 14.85
CA ARG A 4 9.31 -15.02 14.32
C ARG A 4 9.50 -14.60 12.85
N LYS A 5 8.46 -14.83 12.07
CA LYS A 5 8.39 -14.44 10.66
C LYS A 5 7.29 -13.39 10.51
N ILE A 6 7.68 -12.14 10.34
CA ILE A 6 6.77 -11.01 10.25
C ILE A 6 6.82 -10.45 8.85
N ILE A 7 5.65 -10.25 8.25
CA ILE A 7 5.51 -9.55 6.97
C ILE A 7 4.80 -8.23 7.23
N HIS A 8 5.36 -7.14 6.72
CA HIS A 8 4.66 -5.86 6.63
C HIS A 8 4.19 -5.67 5.21
N ILE A 9 2.89 -5.52 5.03
CA ILE A 9 2.28 -5.23 3.73
C ILE A 9 1.82 -3.78 3.73
N ASP A 10 2.14 -3.08 2.64
CA ASP A 10 1.79 -1.68 2.45
C ASP A 10 1.39 -1.47 0.99
N MET A 11 0.17 -0.99 0.80
CA MET A 11 -0.35 -0.76 -0.55
C MET A 11 0.29 0.49 -1.15
N ASP A 12 0.77 0.38 -2.37
CA ASP A 12 1.45 1.49 -3.05
C ASP A 12 0.45 2.56 -3.50
N ALA A 13 0.63 3.79 -2.99
CA ALA A 13 -0.21 4.94 -3.32
C ALA A 13 -1.72 4.60 -3.28
N PHE A 14 -2.18 4.03 -2.18
CA PHE A 14 -3.44 3.27 -2.11
C PHE A 14 -4.64 4.00 -2.69
N TYR A 15 -5.01 5.14 -2.12
CA TYR A 15 -6.23 5.84 -2.57
C TYR A 15 -6.12 6.29 -4.01
N ALA A 16 -4.99 6.85 -4.39
CA ALA A 16 -4.74 7.29 -5.76
C ALA A 16 -4.78 6.11 -6.75
N SER A 17 -4.21 4.97 -6.36
CA SER A 17 -4.21 3.76 -7.20
C SER A 17 -5.62 3.21 -7.39
N VAL A 18 -6.46 3.25 -6.36
CA VAL A 18 -7.87 2.85 -6.48
C VAL A 18 -8.60 3.75 -7.48
N GLU A 19 -8.36 5.07 -7.43
CA GLU A 19 -8.98 6.01 -8.36
C GLU A 19 -8.52 5.78 -9.79
N GLN A 20 -7.23 5.54 -10.01
CA GLN A 20 -6.71 5.24 -11.35
C GLN A 20 -7.20 3.88 -11.87
N ARG A 21 -7.36 2.90 -10.98
CA ARG A 21 -7.93 1.60 -11.34
C ARG A 21 -9.37 1.75 -11.83
N ASP A 22 -10.18 2.50 -11.09
CA ASP A 22 -11.62 2.63 -11.34
C ASP A 22 -11.95 3.61 -12.47
N ASN A 23 -11.03 4.52 -12.79
CA ASN A 23 -11.22 5.48 -13.87
C ASN A 23 -10.00 5.48 -14.81
N PRO A 24 -10.10 4.79 -15.96
CA PRO A 24 -8.99 4.73 -16.91
C PRO A 24 -8.49 6.08 -17.40
N ALA A 25 -9.35 7.11 -17.40
CA ALA A 25 -8.96 8.46 -17.82
C ALA A 25 -7.91 9.09 -16.90
N LEU A 26 -7.76 8.58 -15.67
CA LEU A 26 -6.78 9.06 -14.69
C LEU A 26 -5.45 8.32 -14.75
N ARG A 27 -5.38 7.21 -15.46
CA ARG A 27 -4.16 6.39 -15.54
C ARG A 27 -3.03 7.15 -16.22
N GLY A 28 -1.84 7.07 -15.63
CA GLY A 28 -0.66 7.76 -16.15
C GLY A 28 -0.63 9.25 -15.86
N LYS A 29 -1.63 9.80 -15.19
CA LYS A 29 -1.71 11.23 -14.90
C LYS A 29 -1.36 11.52 -13.44
N PRO A 30 -0.79 12.70 -13.16
CA PRO A 30 -0.58 13.12 -11.78
C PRO A 30 -1.93 13.46 -11.15
N ILE A 31 -2.32 12.66 -10.15
CA ILE A 31 -3.54 12.87 -9.39
C ILE A 31 -3.25 12.91 -7.90
N ALA A 32 -4.09 13.61 -7.16
CA ALA A 32 -4.10 13.60 -5.71
C ALA A 32 -5.52 13.38 -5.22
N VAL A 33 -5.67 12.50 -4.24
CA VAL A 33 -6.94 12.36 -3.54
C VAL A 33 -6.98 13.42 -2.46
N GLY A 34 -7.97 14.28 -2.50
CA GLY A 34 -8.10 15.42 -1.60
C GLY A 34 -8.90 16.53 -2.24
N HIS A 35 -8.90 17.69 -1.62
CA HIS A 35 -9.64 18.85 -2.09
C HIS A 35 -8.68 19.94 -2.57
N ALA A 36 -8.99 20.54 -3.72
CA ALA A 36 -8.21 21.61 -4.34
C ALA A 36 -8.31 22.96 -3.59
N GLU A 37 -9.22 23.07 -2.64
CA GLU A 37 -9.50 24.30 -1.90
C GLU A 37 -8.29 24.80 -1.12
N GLU A 38 -8.28 26.10 -0.79
CA GLU A 38 -7.17 26.76 -0.10
C GLU A 38 -6.72 26.03 1.18
N ARG A 39 -7.67 25.47 1.94
CA ARG A 39 -7.41 24.71 3.16
C ARG A 39 -7.34 23.20 2.93
N GLY A 40 -7.37 22.75 1.67
CA GLY A 40 -7.32 21.35 1.35
C GLY A 40 -5.96 20.75 1.62
N VAL A 41 -5.95 19.43 1.82
CA VAL A 41 -4.74 18.64 2.08
C VAL A 41 -4.74 17.44 1.14
N VAL A 42 -3.57 17.03 0.70
CA VAL A 42 -3.38 15.82 -0.08
C VAL A 42 -3.50 14.62 0.86
N ALA A 43 -4.50 13.77 0.66
CA ALA A 43 -4.61 12.51 1.40
C ALA A 43 -3.68 11.44 0.83
N ALA A 44 -3.60 11.36 -0.50
CA ALA A 44 -2.71 10.44 -1.20
C ALA A 44 -2.35 11.01 -2.57
N ALA A 45 -1.13 10.77 -3.04
CA ALA A 45 -0.65 11.21 -4.34
C ALA A 45 -0.27 10.02 -5.19
N SER A 46 -0.61 10.04 -6.48
CA SER A 46 -0.16 9.04 -7.44
C SER A 46 1.36 9.10 -7.62
N TYR A 47 1.96 8.03 -8.14
CA TYR A 47 3.40 8.05 -8.42
C TYR A 47 3.78 9.12 -9.44
N GLU A 48 2.91 9.37 -10.42
CA GLU A 48 3.10 10.46 -11.37
C GLU A 48 3.20 11.81 -10.67
N ALA A 49 2.32 12.06 -9.69
CA ALA A 49 2.35 13.30 -8.90
C ALA A 49 3.58 13.37 -7.99
N ARG A 50 3.99 12.25 -7.42
CA ARG A 50 5.17 12.18 -6.54
C ARG A 50 6.47 12.57 -7.25
N ARG A 51 6.55 12.36 -8.56
CA ARG A 51 7.70 12.79 -9.36
C ARG A 51 7.91 14.30 -9.35
N PHE A 52 6.84 15.06 -9.11
CA PHE A 52 6.89 16.53 -8.98
C PHE A 52 7.09 16.97 -7.53
N GLY A 53 7.27 16.04 -6.60
CA GLY A 53 7.45 16.35 -5.18
C GLY A 53 6.17 16.39 -4.36
N VAL A 54 5.03 16.06 -4.95
CA VAL A 54 3.76 16.01 -4.23
C VAL A 54 3.75 14.83 -3.26
N ARG A 55 3.35 15.08 -2.00
CA ARG A 55 3.35 14.09 -0.91
C ARG A 55 2.05 14.16 -0.13
N SER A 56 1.71 13.05 0.53
CA SER A 56 0.62 13.01 1.50
C SER A 56 0.84 14.03 2.61
N ALA A 57 -0.24 14.56 3.15
CA ALA A 57 -0.29 15.59 4.19
C ALA A 57 0.16 16.99 3.73
N MET A 58 0.64 17.13 2.52
CA MET A 58 0.99 18.42 1.94
C MET A 58 -0.29 19.25 1.69
N SER A 59 -0.19 20.58 1.83
CA SER A 59 -1.31 21.45 1.47
C SER A 59 -1.60 21.35 -0.03
N SER A 60 -2.87 21.43 -0.40
CA SER A 60 -3.28 21.38 -1.81
C SER A 60 -2.70 22.54 -2.60
N LEU A 61 -2.57 23.71 -1.98
CA LEU A 61 -1.97 24.87 -2.60
C LEU A 61 -0.50 24.60 -3.01
N LYS A 62 0.28 24.06 -2.07
CA LYS A 62 1.69 23.71 -2.35
C LYS A 62 1.79 22.62 -3.40
N ALA A 63 0.94 21.61 -3.33
CA ALA A 63 0.91 20.52 -4.29
C ALA A 63 0.65 21.05 -5.71
N LYS A 64 -0.27 21.97 -5.87
CA LYS A 64 -0.60 22.57 -7.15
C LYS A 64 0.54 23.47 -7.68
N GLN A 65 1.26 24.10 -6.79
CA GLN A 65 2.48 24.88 -7.17
C GLN A 65 3.57 23.95 -7.71
N LEU A 66 3.78 22.80 -7.07
CA LEU A 66 4.78 21.81 -7.51
C LEU A 66 4.37 21.10 -8.79
N CYS A 67 3.08 20.87 -8.99
CA CYS A 67 2.53 20.16 -10.13
C CYS A 67 1.30 20.91 -10.65
N PRO A 68 1.47 21.89 -11.55
CA PRO A 68 0.34 22.70 -12.05
C PRO A 68 -0.74 21.87 -12.75
N GLN A 69 -0.38 20.75 -13.35
CA GLN A 69 -1.33 19.85 -14.03
C GLN A 69 -2.01 18.84 -13.10
N LEU A 70 -1.76 18.94 -11.79
CA LEU A 70 -2.31 18.00 -10.81
C LEU A 70 -3.84 18.01 -10.82
N ILE A 71 -4.42 16.82 -10.89
CA ILE A 71 -5.87 16.62 -10.85
C ILE A 71 -6.24 16.18 -9.42
N PHE A 72 -7.10 16.95 -8.77
CA PHE A 72 -7.63 16.61 -7.45
C PHE A 72 -8.89 15.76 -7.59
N ILE A 73 -8.93 14.63 -6.89
CA ILE A 73 -10.06 13.71 -6.89
C ILE A 73 -10.62 13.64 -5.46
N PRO A 74 -11.93 13.87 -5.27
CA PRO A 74 -12.54 13.66 -3.96
C PRO A 74 -12.37 12.22 -3.50
N GLY A 75 -12.09 12.02 -2.21
CA GLY A 75 -11.96 10.69 -1.65
C GLY A 75 -13.27 9.93 -1.62
N ARG A 76 -13.19 8.60 -1.79
CA ARG A 76 -14.34 7.69 -1.69
C ARG A 76 -14.07 6.70 -0.57
N MET A 77 -14.17 7.15 0.66
CA MET A 77 -13.78 6.37 1.85
C MET A 77 -14.48 5.01 1.92
N GLU A 78 -15.75 4.93 1.52
CA GLU A 78 -16.49 3.67 1.52
C GLU A 78 -15.90 2.64 0.54
N VAL A 79 -15.41 3.12 -0.61
CA VAL A 79 -14.73 2.25 -1.59
C VAL A 79 -13.39 1.79 -1.02
N TYR A 80 -12.62 2.68 -0.43
CA TYR A 80 -11.31 2.32 0.14
C TYR A 80 -11.44 1.31 1.28
N LYS A 81 -12.45 1.46 2.13
CA LYS A 81 -12.76 0.48 3.18
C LYS A 81 -13.15 -0.87 2.61
N SER A 82 -13.95 -0.88 1.54
CA SER A 82 -14.34 -2.12 0.86
C SER A 82 -13.13 -2.83 0.27
N VAL A 83 -12.24 -2.10 -0.39
CA VAL A 83 -11.01 -2.65 -0.96
C VAL A 83 -10.11 -3.18 0.16
N SER A 84 -9.98 -2.44 1.26
CA SER A 84 -9.21 -2.89 2.43
C SER A 84 -9.72 -4.23 2.97
N ARG A 85 -11.04 -4.40 3.07
CA ARG A 85 -11.62 -5.69 3.48
C ARG A 85 -11.24 -6.82 2.53
N GLN A 86 -11.25 -6.56 1.23
CA GLN A 86 -10.86 -7.57 0.22
C GLN A 86 -9.38 -7.93 0.35
N ILE A 87 -8.53 -6.97 0.65
CA ILE A 87 -7.10 -7.21 0.90
C ILE A 87 -6.95 -8.10 2.15
N HIS A 88 -7.67 -7.81 3.22
CA HIS A 88 -7.63 -8.61 4.45
C HIS A 88 -8.15 -10.03 4.25
N GLU A 89 -9.10 -10.24 3.36
CA GLU A 89 -9.54 -11.60 2.99
C GLU A 89 -8.37 -12.42 2.42
N ILE A 90 -7.52 -11.79 1.63
CA ILE A 90 -6.31 -12.43 1.10
C ILE A 90 -5.34 -12.77 2.26
N PHE A 91 -5.13 -11.86 3.20
CA PHE A 91 -4.26 -12.11 4.35
C PHE A 91 -4.74 -13.32 5.16
N HIS A 92 -6.04 -13.44 5.37
CA HIS A 92 -6.64 -14.54 6.14
C HIS A 92 -6.50 -15.90 5.46
N GLU A 93 -6.15 -15.96 4.20
CA GLU A 93 -5.81 -17.23 3.54
C GLU A 93 -4.49 -17.80 4.09
N TYR A 94 -3.66 -16.98 4.72
CA TYR A 94 -2.33 -17.37 5.22
C TYR A 94 -2.22 -17.37 6.74
N THR A 95 -2.83 -16.40 7.40
CA THR A 95 -2.76 -16.27 8.85
C THR A 95 -3.93 -15.43 9.39
N ASP A 96 -4.31 -15.71 10.64
CA ASP A 96 -5.25 -14.85 11.37
C ASP A 96 -4.53 -13.93 12.36
N VAL A 97 -3.20 -14.05 12.50
CA VAL A 97 -2.40 -13.19 13.37
C VAL A 97 -2.02 -11.94 12.57
N ILE A 98 -2.94 -10.99 12.53
CA ILE A 98 -2.85 -9.77 11.72
C ILE A 98 -3.03 -8.57 12.62
N GLU A 99 -2.13 -7.59 12.48
CA GLU A 99 -2.26 -6.29 13.15
C GLU A 99 -2.43 -5.22 12.08
N PRO A 100 -3.67 -4.77 11.81
CA PRO A 100 -3.89 -3.66 10.90
C PRO A 100 -3.41 -2.35 11.54
N ILE A 101 -2.72 -1.54 10.75
CA ILE A 101 -2.25 -0.21 11.16
C ILE A 101 -3.17 0.86 10.58
N SER A 102 -3.53 0.68 9.31
CA SER A 102 -4.40 1.59 8.56
C SER A 102 -5.16 0.78 7.51
N LEU A 103 -5.92 1.42 6.64
CA LEU A 103 -6.65 0.72 5.57
C LEU A 103 -5.71 0.03 4.58
N ASP A 104 -4.50 0.52 4.43
CA ASP A 104 -3.53 0.06 3.43
C ASP A 104 -2.27 -0.59 4.01
N GLU A 105 -2.18 -0.74 5.34
CA GLU A 105 -1.01 -1.29 6.01
C GLU A 105 -1.39 -2.31 7.06
N ALA A 106 -0.64 -3.40 7.13
CA ALA A 106 -0.79 -4.38 8.20
C ALA A 106 0.50 -5.16 8.43
N PHE A 107 0.66 -5.65 9.65
CA PHE A 107 1.64 -6.68 9.97
C PHE A 107 0.97 -8.04 10.01
N LEU A 108 1.63 -9.04 9.43
CA LEU A 108 1.20 -10.43 9.46
C LEU A 108 2.27 -11.27 10.15
N ASP A 109 1.89 -12.04 11.15
CA ASP A 109 2.77 -13.05 11.73
C ASP A 109 2.48 -14.38 11.03
N VAL A 110 3.44 -14.83 10.23
CA VAL A 110 3.32 -16.04 9.42
C VAL A 110 4.28 -17.13 9.91
N THR A 111 4.76 -17.01 11.14
CA THR A 111 5.62 -18.02 11.79
C THR A 111 4.95 -19.39 11.69
N GLU A 112 3.66 -19.46 12.03
CA GLU A 112 2.79 -20.58 11.71
C GLU A 112 1.74 -20.08 10.76
N ASN A 113 1.60 -20.69 9.59
CA ASN A 113 0.65 -20.25 8.60
C ASN A 113 -0.24 -21.39 8.12
N LYS A 114 -1.43 -21.05 7.64
CA LYS A 114 -2.45 -22.02 7.29
C LYS A 114 -2.05 -23.02 6.21
N PRO A 115 -1.42 -22.56 5.10
CA PRO A 115 -0.95 -23.50 4.07
C PRO A 115 0.30 -24.29 4.45
N GLY A 116 1.01 -23.92 5.52
CA GLY A 116 2.24 -24.57 5.91
C GLY A 116 3.43 -24.24 5.01
N ILE A 117 3.46 -23.02 4.48
CA ILE A 117 4.56 -22.56 3.60
C ILE A 117 5.80 -22.24 4.46
N PRO A 118 6.96 -22.87 4.18
CA PRO A 118 8.14 -22.69 5.04
C PRO A 118 8.76 -21.30 4.99
N LEU A 119 8.75 -20.63 3.85
CA LEU A 119 9.42 -19.35 3.66
C LEU A 119 8.43 -18.20 3.61
N ALA A 120 8.60 -17.22 4.50
CA ALA A 120 7.76 -16.03 4.53
C ALA A 120 7.82 -15.25 3.22
N VAL A 121 8.97 -15.23 2.54
CA VAL A 121 9.11 -14.56 1.25
C VAL A 121 8.16 -15.15 0.19
N ASP A 122 7.93 -16.45 0.23
CA ASP A 122 7.00 -17.10 -0.70
C ASP A 122 5.55 -16.71 -0.41
N ILE A 123 5.20 -16.58 0.86
CA ILE A 123 3.88 -16.06 1.26
C ILE A 123 3.70 -14.62 0.77
N ALA A 124 4.69 -13.77 0.96
CA ALA A 124 4.65 -12.39 0.51
C ALA A 124 4.47 -12.29 -1.00
N LYS A 125 5.17 -13.13 -1.76
CA LYS A 125 5.02 -13.19 -3.23
C LYS A 125 3.60 -13.59 -3.64
N GLU A 126 3.02 -14.57 -2.95
CA GLU A 126 1.65 -15.00 -3.23
C GLU A 126 0.63 -13.91 -2.91
N ILE A 127 0.79 -13.23 -1.78
CA ILE A 127 -0.09 -12.12 -1.40
C ILE A 127 -0.01 -11.01 -2.46
N LYS A 128 1.18 -10.58 -2.84
CA LYS A 128 1.38 -9.56 -3.87
C LYS A 128 0.72 -9.97 -5.19
N ARG A 129 0.90 -11.21 -5.60
CA ARG A 129 0.29 -11.74 -6.84
C ARG A 129 -1.24 -11.73 -6.76
N LYS A 130 -1.82 -12.18 -5.65
CA LYS A 130 -3.28 -12.23 -5.47
C LYS A 130 -3.89 -10.82 -5.43
N VAL A 131 -3.23 -9.88 -4.77
CA VAL A 131 -3.65 -8.48 -4.77
C VAL A 131 -3.69 -7.93 -6.19
N ARG A 132 -2.67 -8.19 -6.98
CA ARG A 132 -2.62 -7.76 -8.39
C ARG A 132 -3.70 -8.43 -9.24
N GLU A 133 -3.82 -9.75 -9.14
CA GLU A 133 -4.76 -10.52 -9.96
C GLU A 133 -6.21 -10.26 -9.61
N ARG A 134 -6.53 -10.20 -8.32
CA ARG A 134 -7.92 -10.07 -7.84
C ARG A 134 -8.38 -8.63 -7.75
N LEU A 135 -7.49 -7.71 -7.41
CA LEU A 135 -7.86 -6.33 -7.10
C LEU A 135 -7.26 -5.31 -8.07
N ASN A 136 -6.35 -5.73 -8.93
CA ASN A 136 -5.61 -4.86 -9.86
C ASN A 136 -4.94 -3.68 -9.15
N LEU A 137 -4.32 -3.97 -8.01
CA LEU A 137 -3.57 -3.01 -7.21
C LEU A 137 -2.18 -3.58 -6.93
N VAL A 138 -1.28 -2.72 -6.45
CA VAL A 138 0.10 -3.10 -6.18
C VAL A 138 0.40 -2.95 -4.69
N ALA A 139 0.98 -4.00 -4.11
CA ALA A 139 1.43 -4.02 -2.73
C ALA A 139 2.95 -4.15 -2.66
N SER A 140 3.55 -3.50 -1.69
CA SER A 140 4.95 -3.72 -1.30
C SER A 140 4.97 -4.55 -0.02
N ALA A 141 5.96 -5.42 0.10
CA ALA A 141 6.11 -6.31 1.25
C ALA A 141 7.52 -6.25 1.80
N GLY A 142 7.63 -6.22 3.12
CA GLY A 142 8.88 -6.36 3.83
C GLY A 142 8.79 -7.51 4.81
N ILE A 143 9.85 -8.29 4.93
CA ILE A 143 9.91 -9.47 5.77
C ILE A 143 11.10 -9.35 6.71
N SER A 144 10.87 -9.62 7.98
CA SER A 144 11.94 -9.75 8.94
C SER A 144 11.47 -10.53 10.17
N TYR A 145 12.25 -10.52 11.22
CA TYR A 145 11.97 -11.25 12.47
C TYR A 145 11.29 -10.35 13.52
N ASN A 146 11.06 -9.07 13.23
CA ASN A 146 10.28 -8.18 14.06
C ASN A 146 9.56 -7.12 13.18
N LYS A 147 8.59 -6.44 13.79
CA LYS A 147 7.75 -5.45 13.10
C LYS A 147 8.56 -4.26 12.56
N PHE A 148 9.46 -3.73 13.37
CA PHE A 148 10.25 -2.55 13.01
C PHE A 148 11.05 -2.78 11.72
N LEU A 149 11.78 -3.89 11.65
CA LEU A 149 12.58 -4.23 10.49
C LEU A 149 11.75 -4.61 9.28
N ALA A 150 10.61 -5.29 9.49
CA ALA A 150 9.69 -5.62 8.40
C ALA A 150 9.13 -4.36 7.75
N LYS A 151 8.80 -3.35 8.54
CA LYS A 151 8.32 -2.06 8.02
C LYS A 151 9.39 -1.33 7.22
N ILE A 152 10.62 -1.29 7.72
CA ILE A 152 11.75 -0.72 6.98
C ILE A 152 11.95 -1.46 5.66
N ALA A 153 11.91 -2.78 5.68
CA ALA A 153 12.07 -3.60 4.49
C ALA A 153 11.00 -3.32 3.43
N SER A 154 9.75 -3.10 3.85
CA SER A 154 8.65 -2.83 2.92
C SER A 154 8.83 -1.51 2.16
N ASP A 155 9.49 -0.52 2.76
CA ASP A 155 9.75 0.77 2.12
C ASP A 155 10.98 0.77 1.23
N TYR A 156 11.91 -0.14 1.47
CA TYR A 156 13.25 -0.11 0.89
C TYR A 156 13.24 -0.21 -0.65
N ARG A 157 12.30 -0.96 -1.22
CA ARG A 157 12.24 -1.19 -2.67
C ARG A 157 10.91 -0.76 -3.30
N LYS A 158 10.17 0.14 -2.66
CA LYS A 158 8.95 0.70 -3.27
C LYS A 158 9.25 1.44 -4.56
N PRO A 159 8.34 1.45 -5.55
CA PRO A 159 7.06 0.72 -5.59
C PRO A 159 7.21 -0.75 -5.97
N ASP A 160 6.14 -1.52 -5.74
CA ASP A 160 6.08 -2.96 -6.03
C ASP A 160 7.24 -3.73 -5.41
N GLY A 161 7.61 -3.33 -4.18
CA GLY A 161 8.79 -3.84 -3.51
C GLY A 161 8.60 -5.20 -2.85
N LEU A 162 9.71 -5.91 -2.72
CA LEU A 162 9.81 -7.12 -1.94
C LEU A 162 11.22 -7.17 -1.35
N CYS A 163 11.33 -7.13 -0.04
CA CYS A 163 12.63 -7.08 0.63
C CYS A 163 12.59 -7.88 1.92
N THR A 164 13.63 -8.67 2.16
CA THR A 164 13.83 -9.40 3.41
C THR A 164 15.05 -8.84 4.12
N ILE A 165 14.92 -8.57 5.42
CA ILE A 165 16.04 -8.23 6.29
C ILE A 165 16.28 -9.43 7.22
N HIS A 166 17.44 -10.04 7.07
CA HIS A 166 17.84 -11.20 7.88
C HIS A 166 18.49 -10.76 9.19
N PRO A 167 18.46 -11.63 10.22
CA PRO A 167 19.19 -11.38 11.47
C PRO A 167 20.67 -11.17 11.27
#